data_5182c795ff8ccf40fddfe564cd1d238d
#
_entry.id   5182c795ff8ccf40fddfe564cd1d238d
#
_cell.length_a   1.000
_cell.length_b   1.000
_cell.length_c   1.000
_cell.angle_alpha   90.00
_cell.angle_beta   90.00
_cell.angle_gamma   90.00
#
_symmetry.space_group_name_H-M   'P 1'
#
loop_
_entity.id
_entity.type
_entity.pdbx_description
1 polymer ?
#
loop_
_entity_poly.entity_id
_entity_poly.type
_entity_poly.pdbx_seq_one_letter_code
_entity_poly.pdbx_strand_id
1 'polypeptide(L)'
;MKKPIVLLALVAVFACKEKPKDTPIEAKEEMEAQTGKDDEWIVLFDGSSFDGWHFYKGEGITAPWKLENGTMVFNPPKERPEGESYNIVTDKEYTNFMLTLEWKVAEGGNSGIFWGVFEGDDYGQPYQTGPEIQVLDDERHPDAKNGTTHQAGALYDMVAPAKKVVNPAGEWNRVELMVNHETNEGHVLLNGERIVEFPVHGPDWDKMVAGSKFADWDGFGTYKTGKIGLQDHGDRVAFRNIKIKEL
;
A
#
# COMPACT_ATOMS: atom_id res chain seq x y z
N MET A 1 -72.48 28.03 49.19
CA MET A 1 -71.24 27.56 48.66
C MET A 1 -71.61 26.60 47.54
N LYS A 2 -71.59 27.10 46.32
CA LYS A 2 -72.22 26.44 45.16
C LYS A 2 -71.11 25.87 44.22
N LYS A 3 -71.19 24.60 43.93
CA LYS A 3 -70.32 23.95 42.87
C LYS A 3 -71.05 24.17 41.51
N PRO A 4 -70.36 24.50 40.46
CA PRO A 4 -70.88 24.36 39.09
C PRO A 4 -70.42 23.04 38.45
N ILE A 5 -71.32 22.41 37.74
CA ILE A 5 -71.25 21.23 36.90
C ILE A 5 -70.61 21.67 35.58
N VAL A 6 -69.56 20.95 35.15
CA VAL A 6 -68.96 21.13 33.80
C VAL A 6 -69.47 20.04 32.91
N LEU A 7 -70.07 20.42 31.83
CA LEU A 7 -70.60 19.58 30.76
C LEU A 7 -69.47 19.15 29.83
N LEU A 8 -69.32 17.87 29.65
CA LEU A 8 -68.29 17.27 28.75
C LEU A 8 -68.92 17.16 27.33
N ALA A 9 -68.40 17.94 26.39
CA ALA A 9 -68.74 17.80 24.99
C ALA A 9 -67.76 16.86 24.27
N LEU A 10 -68.26 15.78 23.75
CA LEU A 10 -67.53 14.76 22.99
C LEU A 10 -67.43 15.24 21.54
N VAL A 11 -66.21 15.59 21.06
CA VAL A 11 -65.95 15.88 19.65
C VAL A 11 -65.30 14.67 19.03
N ALA A 12 -66.01 13.99 18.12
CA ALA A 12 -65.47 12.91 17.33
C ALA A 12 -64.65 13.50 16.18
N VAL A 13 -63.33 13.25 16.17
CA VAL A 13 -62.45 13.60 15.05
C VAL A 13 -62.30 12.37 14.17
N PHE A 14 -62.81 12.46 12.95
CA PHE A 14 -62.54 11.49 11.90
C PHE A 14 -61.11 11.69 11.41
N ALA A 15 -60.26 10.73 11.68
CA ALA A 15 -58.91 10.66 11.12
C ALA A 15 -58.98 9.98 9.73
N CYS A 16 -58.80 10.77 8.68
CA CYS A 16 -58.44 10.23 7.36
C CYS A 16 -57.03 9.62 7.41
N LYS A 17 -56.95 8.33 7.16
CA LYS A 17 -55.64 7.63 6.92
C LYS A 17 -55.21 7.99 5.49
N GLU A 18 -54.16 8.82 5.39
CA GLU A 18 -53.39 8.93 4.17
C GLU A 18 -52.51 7.69 4.05
N LYS A 19 -52.55 7.02 2.87
CA LYS A 19 -51.63 5.93 2.52
C LYS A 19 -50.25 6.51 2.22
N PRO A 20 -49.17 5.89 2.72
CA PRO A 20 -47.82 6.30 2.33
C PRO A 20 -47.65 6.03 0.81
N LYS A 21 -47.08 7.00 0.11
CA LYS A 21 -46.63 6.85 -1.27
C LYS A 21 -45.46 5.90 -1.29
N ASP A 22 -45.58 4.82 -2.03
CA ASP A 22 -44.50 3.92 -2.35
C ASP A 22 -43.39 4.71 -3.07
N THR A 23 -42.25 4.82 -2.41
CA THR A 23 -40.98 5.25 -3.04
C THR A 23 -40.46 4.03 -3.79
N PRO A 24 -40.04 4.18 -5.06
CA PRO A 24 -39.58 3.04 -5.85
C PRO A 24 -38.37 2.38 -5.18
N ILE A 25 -38.46 1.09 -4.96
CA ILE A 25 -37.42 0.23 -4.35
C ILE A 25 -36.16 0.18 -5.24
N GLU A 26 -36.32 0.38 -6.57
CA GLU A 26 -35.20 0.37 -7.54
C GLU A 26 -34.13 1.45 -7.31
N ALA A 27 -34.51 2.65 -6.86
CA ALA A 27 -33.53 3.73 -6.61
C ALA A 27 -32.68 3.48 -5.35
N LYS A 28 -33.10 2.58 -4.47
CA LYS A 28 -32.38 2.23 -3.25
C LYS A 28 -31.38 1.09 -3.50
N GLU A 29 -31.74 0.14 -4.37
CA GLU A 29 -30.83 -0.95 -4.76
C GLU A 29 -29.68 -0.46 -5.66
N GLU A 30 -29.92 0.51 -6.55
CA GLU A 30 -28.83 1.12 -7.35
C GLU A 30 -27.87 1.97 -6.51
N MET A 31 -28.36 2.63 -5.46
CA MET A 31 -27.51 3.42 -4.56
C MET A 31 -26.70 2.55 -3.59
N GLU A 32 -27.23 1.39 -3.16
CA GLU A 32 -26.49 0.41 -2.35
C GLU A 32 -25.52 -0.41 -3.19
N ALA A 33 -25.79 -0.63 -4.50
CA ALA A 33 -24.88 -1.34 -5.40
C ALA A 33 -23.68 -0.50 -5.84
N GLN A 34 -23.76 0.83 -5.82
CA GLN A 34 -22.65 1.73 -6.15
C GLN A 34 -21.71 2.02 -4.98
N THR A 35 -22.18 1.94 -3.73
CA THR A 35 -21.33 2.11 -2.55
C THR A 35 -20.53 0.87 -2.15
N GLY A 36 -20.81 -0.29 -2.75
CA GLY A 36 -20.21 -1.58 -2.37
C GLY A 36 -18.97 -2.00 -3.16
N LYS A 37 -18.59 -1.30 -4.22
CA LYS A 37 -17.42 -1.68 -5.05
C LYS A 37 -16.13 -0.92 -4.71
N ASP A 38 -16.23 0.26 -4.15
CA ASP A 38 -15.07 1.13 -3.93
C ASP A 38 -14.40 0.95 -2.56
N ASP A 39 -14.90 0.06 -1.70
CA ASP A 39 -14.42 -0.12 -0.32
C ASP A 39 -13.82 -1.51 -0.02
N GLU A 40 -13.70 -2.37 -1.02
CA GLU A 40 -13.27 -3.76 -0.83
C GLU A 40 -11.74 -3.91 -0.99
N TRP A 41 -11.09 -4.45 0.04
CA TRP A 41 -9.70 -4.82 0.00
C TRP A 41 -9.47 -6.09 -0.82
N ILE A 42 -8.63 -5.98 -1.84
CA ILE A 42 -8.15 -7.11 -2.64
C ILE A 42 -6.97 -7.74 -1.90
N VAL A 43 -7.06 -9.03 -1.61
CA VAL A 43 -5.96 -9.78 -1.00
C VAL A 43 -4.94 -10.11 -2.09
N LEU A 44 -3.72 -9.59 -1.96
CA LEU A 44 -2.59 -9.88 -2.84
C LEU A 44 -1.77 -11.08 -2.36
N PHE A 45 -1.80 -11.34 -1.04
CA PHE A 45 -1.17 -12.51 -0.44
C PHE A 45 -1.84 -12.86 0.88
N ASP A 46 -2.32 -14.08 0.98
CA ASP A 46 -3.03 -14.63 2.15
C ASP A 46 -2.20 -15.65 2.96
N GLY A 47 -1.00 -15.98 2.47
CA GLY A 47 -0.12 -16.95 3.09
C GLY A 47 -0.17 -18.35 2.48
N SER A 48 -1.01 -18.59 1.47
CA SER A 48 -1.26 -19.94 0.91
C SER A 48 -0.48 -20.24 -0.37
N SER A 49 -0.28 -19.24 -1.24
CA SER A 49 0.45 -19.39 -2.51
C SER A 49 1.14 -18.10 -2.93
N PHE A 50 1.92 -18.16 -4.00
CA PHE A 50 2.46 -16.99 -4.70
C PHE A 50 1.57 -16.56 -5.89
N ASP A 51 0.36 -17.05 -6.00
CA ASP A 51 -0.55 -16.69 -7.08
C ASP A 51 -0.74 -15.18 -7.14
N GLY A 52 -0.66 -14.61 -8.35
CA GLY A 52 -0.72 -13.17 -8.57
C GLY A 52 0.64 -12.46 -8.45
N TRP A 53 1.75 -13.21 -8.29
CA TRP A 53 3.11 -12.71 -8.23
C TRP A 53 4.06 -13.49 -9.15
N HIS A 54 5.06 -12.81 -9.72
CA HIS A 54 6.13 -13.42 -10.51
C HIS A 54 7.48 -12.72 -10.27
N PHE A 55 8.58 -13.35 -10.69
CA PHE A 55 9.87 -12.67 -10.72
C PHE A 55 9.86 -11.52 -11.72
N TYR A 56 10.42 -10.38 -11.34
CA TYR A 56 10.54 -9.25 -12.27
C TYR A 56 11.19 -9.70 -13.58
N LYS A 57 10.48 -9.50 -14.71
CA LYS A 57 10.82 -9.96 -16.06
C LYS A 57 11.01 -11.50 -16.18
N GLY A 58 10.42 -12.25 -15.27
CA GLY A 58 10.46 -13.71 -15.26
C GLY A 58 9.08 -14.33 -15.17
N GLU A 59 9.03 -15.60 -14.87
CA GLU A 59 7.81 -16.36 -14.67
C GLU A 59 7.74 -16.85 -13.22
N GLY A 60 6.54 -16.99 -12.66
CA GLY A 60 6.25 -17.59 -11.38
C GLY A 60 7.24 -17.27 -10.27
N ILE A 61 7.07 -17.86 -9.12
CA ILE A 61 8.01 -17.69 -7.99
C ILE A 61 8.49 -19.04 -7.51
N THR A 62 9.81 -19.20 -7.42
CA THR A 62 10.50 -20.37 -6.90
C THR A 62 11.58 -19.95 -5.89
N ALA A 63 12.43 -20.88 -5.44
CA ALA A 63 13.57 -20.49 -4.62
C ALA A 63 14.36 -19.35 -5.30
N PRO A 64 14.84 -18.36 -4.50
CA PRO A 64 15.01 -18.38 -3.04
C PRO A 64 13.80 -17.90 -2.21
N TRP A 65 12.67 -17.51 -2.82
CA TRP A 65 11.45 -17.24 -2.12
C TRP A 65 10.76 -18.53 -1.68
N LYS A 66 10.15 -18.52 -0.48
CA LYS A 66 9.45 -19.67 0.10
C LYS A 66 8.24 -19.21 0.87
N LEU A 67 7.26 -20.11 0.99
CA LEU A 67 6.17 -19.98 1.96
C LEU A 67 6.60 -20.61 3.29
N GLU A 68 6.66 -19.83 4.34
CA GLU A 68 6.98 -20.30 5.70
C GLU A 68 5.94 -19.76 6.68
N ASN A 69 5.13 -20.64 7.29
CA ASN A 69 4.13 -20.27 8.30
C ASN A 69 3.20 -19.11 7.87
N GLY A 70 2.69 -19.16 6.63
CA GLY A 70 1.78 -18.14 6.10
C GLY A 70 2.46 -16.82 5.72
N THR A 71 3.78 -16.84 5.50
CA THR A 71 4.55 -15.68 5.07
C THR A 71 5.32 -15.95 3.78
N MET A 72 5.50 -14.94 2.94
CA MET A 72 6.51 -14.93 1.89
C MET A 72 7.85 -14.66 2.55
N VAL A 73 8.82 -15.54 2.39
CA VAL A 73 10.15 -15.37 2.96
C VAL A 73 11.19 -15.45 1.85
N PHE A 74 11.95 -14.41 1.69
CA PHE A 74 13.18 -14.42 0.92
C PHE A 74 14.32 -14.95 1.78
N ASN A 75 14.96 -16.04 1.35
CA ASN A 75 16.16 -16.57 1.97
C ASN A 75 17.30 -16.47 0.94
N PRO A 76 18.24 -15.54 1.13
CA PRO A 76 19.29 -15.32 0.15
C PRO A 76 20.08 -16.63 -0.11
N PRO A 77 20.33 -16.97 -1.39
CA PRO A 77 21.15 -18.14 -1.70
C PRO A 77 22.59 -17.91 -1.22
N LYS A 78 23.27 -19.00 -0.86
CA LYS A 78 24.69 -18.91 -0.40
C LYS A 78 25.60 -18.36 -1.49
N GLU A 79 25.30 -18.69 -2.73
CA GLU A 79 25.98 -18.21 -3.93
C GLU A 79 24.92 -17.57 -4.84
N ARG A 80 25.15 -16.33 -5.24
CA ARG A 80 24.31 -15.62 -6.20
C ARG A 80 25.11 -15.46 -7.48
N PRO A 81 24.64 -15.99 -8.62
CA PRO A 81 25.27 -15.69 -9.90
C PRO A 81 25.29 -14.17 -10.15
N GLU A 82 26.36 -13.70 -10.80
CA GLU A 82 26.48 -12.30 -11.16
C GLU A 82 25.31 -11.87 -12.08
N GLY A 83 24.66 -10.75 -11.74
CA GLY A 83 23.50 -10.22 -12.47
C GLY A 83 22.16 -10.84 -12.10
N GLU A 84 22.12 -11.92 -11.33
CA GLU A 84 20.87 -12.53 -10.87
C GLU A 84 20.11 -11.60 -9.89
N SER A 85 18.82 -11.46 -10.12
CA SER A 85 17.89 -10.72 -9.28
C SER A 85 16.66 -11.57 -9.00
N TYR A 86 16.21 -11.51 -7.76
CA TYR A 86 15.04 -12.26 -7.31
C TYR A 86 13.93 -11.32 -6.81
N ASN A 87 13.92 -10.07 -7.30
CA ASN A 87 12.80 -9.16 -7.07
C ASN A 87 11.51 -9.76 -7.61
N ILE A 88 10.42 -9.62 -6.86
CA ILE A 88 9.10 -10.09 -7.28
C ILE A 88 8.14 -8.93 -7.46
N VAL A 89 7.21 -9.09 -8.38
CA VAL A 89 6.20 -8.08 -8.70
C VAL A 89 4.82 -8.72 -8.83
N THR A 90 3.77 -7.91 -8.66
CA THR A 90 2.38 -8.35 -8.90
C THR A 90 2.12 -8.59 -10.38
N ASP A 91 1.24 -9.54 -10.72
CA ASP A 91 0.76 -9.74 -12.10
C ASP A 91 -0.04 -8.53 -12.59
N LYS A 92 -0.87 -7.95 -11.71
CA LYS A 92 -1.68 -6.77 -11.97
C LYS A 92 -0.92 -5.48 -11.73
N GLU A 93 -1.35 -4.43 -12.44
CA GLU A 93 -0.88 -3.06 -12.28
C GLU A 93 -1.92 -2.22 -11.54
N TYR A 94 -1.49 -1.18 -10.85
CA TYR A 94 -2.32 -0.29 -10.05
C TYR A 94 -1.95 1.17 -10.31
N THR A 95 -2.95 2.07 -10.27
CA THR A 95 -2.76 3.51 -10.50
C THR A 95 -2.95 4.32 -9.22
N ASN A 96 -4.17 4.31 -8.69
CA ASN A 96 -4.54 4.96 -7.45
C ASN A 96 -4.90 3.87 -6.44
N PHE A 97 -4.20 3.82 -5.31
CA PHE A 97 -4.38 2.70 -4.38
C PHE A 97 -3.96 3.05 -2.96
N MET A 98 -4.47 2.23 -2.05
CA MET A 98 -3.94 2.05 -0.70
C MET A 98 -3.44 0.61 -0.57
N LEU A 99 -2.15 0.42 -0.30
CA LEU A 99 -1.50 -0.86 -0.04
C LEU A 99 -1.27 -1.00 1.46
N THR A 100 -1.56 -2.15 2.03
CA THR A 100 -1.13 -2.51 3.39
C THR A 100 -0.45 -3.85 3.40
N LEU A 101 0.63 -3.96 4.15
CA LEU A 101 1.35 -5.21 4.37
C LEU A 101 2.13 -5.17 5.69
N GLU A 102 2.59 -6.33 6.13
CA GLU A 102 3.53 -6.44 7.23
C GLU A 102 4.85 -7.03 6.74
N TRP A 103 5.95 -6.47 7.25
CA TRP A 103 7.30 -6.92 6.92
C TRP A 103 8.17 -7.14 8.16
N LYS A 104 9.15 -8.00 8.01
CA LYS A 104 10.14 -8.31 9.05
C LYS A 104 11.48 -8.65 8.40
N VAL A 105 12.55 -7.93 8.78
CA VAL A 105 13.91 -8.19 8.32
C VAL A 105 14.73 -8.95 9.39
N ALA A 106 15.75 -9.65 8.93
CA ALA A 106 16.80 -10.17 9.82
C ALA A 106 17.68 -9.02 10.36
N GLU A 107 18.56 -9.33 11.31
CA GLU A 107 19.59 -8.37 11.77
C GLU A 107 20.47 -7.94 10.60
N GLY A 108 20.63 -6.63 10.42
CA GLY A 108 21.33 -6.03 9.30
C GLY A 108 20.65 -6.19 7.96
N GLY A 109 19.35 -6.53 7.95
CA GLY A 109 18.59 -6.80 6.72
C GLY A 109 18.13 -5.54 6.00
N ASN A 110 18.04 -5.67 4.65
CA ASN A 110 17.57 -4.65 3.73
C ASN A 110 16.60 -5.27 2.72
N SER A 111 15.58 -4.52 2.36
CA SER A 111 14.57 -4.80 1.34
C SER A 111 13.82 -3.52 0.99
N GLY A 112 12.81 -3.59 0.11
CA GLY A 112 12.02 -2.43 -0.31
C GLY A 112 10.64 -2.83 -0.83
N ILE A 113 9.74 -1.86 -0.83
CA ILE A 113 8.40 -1.96 -1.41
C ILE A 113 8.33 -0.96 -2.54
N PHE A 114 8.18 -1.45 -3.77
CA PHE A 114 8.09 -0.61 -4.97
C PHE A 114 6.64 -0.42 -5.42
N TRP A 115 6.37 0.71 -6.08
CA TRP A 115 5.15 0.91 -6.87
C TRP A 115 5.47 1.55 -8.21
N GLY A 116 4.50 1.56 -9.15
CA GLY A 116 4.72 2.10 -10.48
C GLY A 116 5.80 1.36 -11.26
N VAL A 117 6.04 0.08 -10.91
CA VAL A 117 7.05 -0.74 -11.60
C VAL A 117 6.59 -1.07 -13.00
N PHE A 118 7.43 -0.78 -13.99
CA PHE A 118 7.21 -1.09 -15.39
C PHE A 118 8.23 -2.12 -15.87
N GLU A 119 7.74 -3.19 -16.52
CA GLU A 119 8.57 -4.28 -17.06
C GLU A 119 8.90 -4.04 -18.54
N GLY A 120 9.55 -2.92 -18.85
CA GLY A 120 10.01 -2.61 -20.20
C GLY A 120 11.35 -3.23 -20.53
N ASP A 121 11.65 -3.39 -21.83
CA ASP A 121 12.89 -4.02 -22.29
C ASP A 121 14.14 -3.23 -21.88
N ASP A 122 14.02 -1.91 -21.73
CA ASP A 122 15.12 -1.01 -21.37
C ASP A 122 15.50 -1.08 -19.88
N TYR A 123 14.70 -1.73 -19.04
CA TYR A 123 14.90 -1.77 -17.58
C TYR A 123 15.24 -3.16 -17.10
N GLY A 124 16.42 -3.30 -16.51
CA GLY A 124 16.90 -4.59 -15.97
C GLY A 124 16.43 -4.88 -14.54
N GLN A 125 15.92 -3.86 -13.82
CA GLN A 125 15.57 -3.95 -12.42
C GLN A 125 14.33 -3.11 -12.08
N PRO A 126 13.45 -3.53 -11.14
CA PRO A 126 12.22 -2.83 -10.80
C PRO A 126 12.46 -1.41 -10.23
N TYR A 127 13.55 -1.21 -9.52
CA TYR A 127 13.92 0.08 -8.94
C TYR A 127 14.33 1.14 -9.99
N GLN A 128 14.54 0.76 -11.25
CA GLN A 128 14.84 1.71 -12.31
C GLN A 128 13.61 2.53 -12.71
N THR A 129 12.42 2.02 -12.42
CA THR A 129 11.15 2.70 -12.71
C THR A 129 10.32 2.98 -11.46
N GLY A 130 10.32 2.05 -10.51
CA GLY A 130 9.49 2.08 -9.31
C GLY A 130 10.16 2.79 -8.14
N PRO A 131 9.56 3.88 -7.62
CA PRO A 131 9.98 4.46 -6.36
C PRO A 131 9.82 3.46 -5.21
N GLU A 132 10.64 3.61 -4.18
CA GLU A 132 10.80 2.63 -3.11
C GLU A 132 10.42 3.20 -1.74
N ILE A 133 9.63 2.43 -0.97
CA ILE A 133 9.52 2.59 0.48
C ILE A 133 10.51 1.63 1.15
N GLN A 134 11.46 2.20 1.87
CA GLN A 134 12.59 1.48 2.46
C GLN A 134 12.13 0.50 3.55
N VAL A 135 12.67 -0.72 3.51
CA VAL A 135 12.52 -1.78 4.51
C VAL A 135 13.89 -2.14 5.05
N LEU A 136 14.23 -1.72 6.28
CA LEU A 136 15.61 -1.75 6.75
C LEU A 136 15.71 -2.06 8.26
N ASP A 137 16.81 -2.72 8.67
CA ASP A 137 17.30 -2.65 10.04
C ASP A 137 18.13 -1.37 10.23
N ASP A 138 17.48 -0.31 10.71
CA ASP A 138 18.11 1.00 10.91
C ASP A 138 19.30 0.99 11.89
N GLU A 139 19.39 -0.02 12.74
CA GLU A 139 20.45 -0.08 13.75
C GLU A 139 21.74 -0.67 13.22
N ARG A 140 21.63 -1.67 12.32
CA ARG A 140 22.77 -2.50 11.92
C ARG A 140 23.14 -2.36 10.45
N HIS A 141 22.16 -2.11 9.55
CA HIS A 141 22.46 -2.03 8.14
C HIS A 141 23.30 -0.77 7.81
N PRO A 142 24.38 -0.91 7.01
CA PRO A 142 25.26 0.23 6.68
C PRO A 142 24.54 1.40 6.01
N ASP A 143 23.52 1.13 5.20
CA ASP A 143 22.80 2.14 4.44
C ASP A 143 22.07 3.16 5.34
N ALA A 144 21.59 2.76 6.52
CA ALA A 144 20.98 3.68 7.49
C ALA A 144 21.93 4.84 7.93
N LYS A 145 23.24 4.68 7.72
CA LYS A 145 24.25 5.70 8.06
C LYS A 145 24.43 6.75 6.97
N ASN A 146 23.89 6.50 5.76
CA ASN A 146 23.97 7.43 4.64
C ASN A 146 22.97 8.61 4.74
N GLY A 147 22.12 8.61 5.76
CA GLY A 147 21.18 9.67 6.06
C GLY A 147 19.78 9.16 6.39
N THR A 148 18.94 10.06 6.87
CA THR A 148 17.58 9.69 7.28
C THR A 148 16.67 9.30 6.10
N THR A 149 16.98 9.72 4.88
CA THR A 149 16.29 9.30 3.65
C THR A 149 16.56 7.84 3.27
N HIS A 150 17.49 7.17 3.95
CA HIS A 150 17.83 5.76 3.76
C HIS A 150 17.28 4.85 4.89
N GLN A 151 16.56 5.41 5.85
CA GLN A 151 16.00 4.67 6.98
C GLN A 151 14.65 4.04 6.66
N ALA A 152 14.24 3.06 7.46
CA ALA A 152 12.99 2.34 7.28
C ALA A 152 11.77 3.27 7.17
N GLY A 153 10.95 3.05 6.17
CA GLY A 153 9.75 3.83 5.87
C GLY A 153 10.00 5.11 5.07
N ALA A 154 11.27 5.48 4.78
CA ALA A 154 11.59 6.59 3.89
C ALA A 154 11.03 6.37 2.48
N LEU A 155 10.64 7.43 1.78
CA LEU A 155 10.69 7.43 0.32
C LEU A 155 12.16 7.52 -0.04
N TYR A 156 12.73 6.39 -0.43
CA TYR A 156 14.17 6.15 -0.47
C TYR A 156 14.93 7.22 -1.25
N ASP A 157 15.99 7.75 -0.62
CA ASP A 157 16.86 8.81 -1.10
C ASP A 157 16.17 10.16 -1.39
N MET A 158 14.84 10.30 -1.12
CA MET A 158 14.08 11.52 -1.41
C MET A 158 13.44 12.15 -0.17
N VAL A 159 12.66 11.40 0.62
CA VAL A 159 11.95 11.95 1.79
C VAL A 159 12.20 11.10 3.02
N ALA A 160 12.76 11.73 4.05
CA ALA A 160 13.00 11.08 5.34
C ALA A 160 11.72 10.88 6.16
N PRO A 161 11.63 9.82 6.97
CA PRO A 161 10.55 9.67 7.95
C PRO A 161 10.58 10.82 8.96
N ALA A 162 9.42 11.43 9.22
CA ALA A 162 9.27 12.49 10.23
C ALA A 162 9.47 11.98 11.69
N LYS A 163 9.31 10.67 11.89
CA LYS A 163 9.43 10.00 13.18
C LYS A 163 10.09 8.63 13.00
N LYS A 164 10.89 8.21 13.99
CA LYS A 164 11.39 6.84 14.06
C LYS A 164 10.41 5.99 14.85
N VAL A 165 9.64 5.15 14.14
CA VAL A 165 8.63 4.26 14.72
C VAL A 165 8.79 2.80 14.28
N VAL A 166 9.90 2.49 13.62
CA VAL A 166 10.25 1.13 13.20
C VAL A 166 10.52 0.24 14.41
N ASN A 167 9.96 -0.97 14.41
CA ASN A 167 10.29 -2.01 15.36
C ASN A 167 11.65 -2.65 14.99
N PRO A 168 12.41 -3.15 15.97
CA PRO A 168 13.71 -3.78 15.75
C PRO A 168 13.68 -4.95 14.76
N ALA A 169 14.84 -5.27 14.19
CA ALA A 169 15.01 -6.47 13.37
C ALA A 169 14.50 -7.72 14.11
N GLY A 170 13.83 -8.61 13.39
CA GLY A 170 13.15 -9.79 13.94
C GLY A 170 11.72 -9.54 14.41
N GLU A 171 11.27 -8.30 14.48
CA GLU A 171 9.89 -7.93 14.80
C GLU A 171 9.12 -7.52 13.56
N TRP A 172 7.78 -7.67 13.61
CA TRP A 172 6.90 -7.27 12.51
C TRP A 172 6.65 -5.77 12.54
N ASN A 173 6.73 -5.16 11.36
CA ASN A 173 6.32 -3.79 11.10
C ASN A 173 5.15 -3.79 10.12
N ARG A 174 4.13 -2.97 10.37
CA ARG A 174 3.02 -2.76 9.45
C ARG A 174 3.23 -1.45 8.70
N VAL A 175 3.17 -1.51 7.37
CA VAL A 175 3.17 -0.35 6.50
C VAL A 175 1.82 -0.19 5.81
N GLU A 176 1.41 1.06 5.63
CA GLU A 176 0.34 1.47 4.73
C GLU A 176 0.92 2.52 3.78
N LEU A 177 0.84 2.25 2.48
CA LEU A 177 1.25 3.15 1.41
C LEU A 177 0.02 3.59 0.63
N MET A 178 -0.24 4.87 0.57
CA MET A 178 -1.23 5.47 -0.33
C MET A 178 -0.54 6.19 -1.48
N VAL A 179 -1.02 5.95 -2.68
CA VAL A 179 -0.62 6.65 -3.92
C VAL A 179 -1.89 7.05 -4.65
N ASN A 180 -2.08 8.35 -4.89
CA ASN A 180 -3.23 8.86 -5.62
C ASN A 180 -2.78 9.95 -6.62
N HIS A 181 -2.79 9.62 -7.89
CA HIS A 181 -2.41 10.54 -8.98
C HIS A 181 -3.50 11.57 -9.29
N GLU A 182 -4.75 11.37 -8.88
CA GLU A 182 -5.82 12.35 -9.08
C GLU A 182 -5.70 13.52 -8.12
N THR A 183 -5.36 13.22 -6.84
CA THR A 183 -5.14 14.25 -5.82
C THR A 183 -3.69 14.71 -5.76
N ASN A 184 -2.78 14.05 -6.47
CA ASN A 184 -1.34 14.27 -6.43
C ASN A 184 -0.74 14.06 -5.04
N GLU A 185 -1.19 13.03 -4.32
CA GLU A 185 -0.80 12.75 -2.96
C GLU A 185 -0.27 11.33 -2.81
N GLY A 186 0.82 11.19 -2.08
CA GLY A 186 1.34 9.93 -1.57
C GLY A 186 1.67 10.07 -0.09
N HIS A 187 1.47 9.00 0.67
CA HIS A 187 1.92 8.97 2.05
C HIS A 187 2.21 7.56 2.56
N VAL A 188 3.02 7.50 3.59
CA VAL A 188 3.36 6.26 4.30
C VAL A 188 2.98 6.37 5.77
N LEU A 189 2.24 5.34 6.25
CA LEU A 189 2.12 5.06 7.67
C LEU A 189 3.00 3.85 7.98
N LEU A 190 3.80 3.96 9.04
CA LEU A 190 4.55 2.84 9.62
C LEU A 190 4.10 2.64 11.07
N ASN A 191 3.65 1.43 11.40
CA ASN A 191 3.11 1.06 12.72
C ASN A 191 1.99 1.99 13.21
N GLY A 192 1.14 2.48 12.26
CA GLY A 192 0.00 3.35 12.55
C GLY A 192 0.33 4.85 12.60
N GLU A 193 1.59 5.25 12.48
CA GLU A 193 2.02 6.65 12.48
C GLU A 193 2.33 7.12 11.07
N ARG A 194 1.78 8.24 10.64
CA ARG A 194 2.12 8.89 9.38
C ARG A 194 3.53 9.47 9.47
N ILE A 195 4.42 8.99 8.61
CA ILE A 195 5.85 9.31 8.69
C ILE A 195 6.40 10.01 7.45
N VAL A 196 5.77 9.82 6.29
CA VAL A 196 6.19 10.42 5.02
C VAL A 196 4.97 10.89 4.26
N GLU A 197 5.09 12.07 3.62
CA GLU A 197 4.12 12.63 2.66
C GLU A 197 4.89 13.19 1.46
N PHE A 198 4.35 12.99 0.24
CA PHE A 198 5.01 13.40 -1.00
C PHE A 198 3.99 13.60 -2.12
N PRO A 199 4.26 14.49 -3.10
CA PRO A 199 3.54 14.50 -4.36
C PRO A 199 3.97 13.30 -5.20
N VAL A 200 3.12 12.80 -6.09
CA VAL A 200 3.40 11.62 -6.93
C VAL A 200 3.66 11.97 -8.40
N HIS A 201 3.57 13.24 -8.75
CA HIS A 201 3.92 13.79 -10.07
C HIS A 201 4.07 15.32 -10.04
N GLY A 202 4.47 15.90 -11.18
CA GLY A 202 4.56 17.36 -11.38
C GLY A 202 5.84 17.99 -10.80
N PRO A 203 5.93 19.34 -10.81
CA PRO A 203 7.20 20.05 -10.57
C PRO A 203 7.85 19.74 -9.21
N ASP A 204 7.07 19.49 -8.16
CA ASP A 204 7.61 19.18 -6.84
C ASP A 204 8.17 17.75 -6.80
N TRP A 205 7.52 16.79 -7.47
CA TRP A 205 8.06 15.45 -7.69
C TRP A 205 9.34 15.49 -8.50
N ASP A 206 9.32 16.18 -9.64
CA ASP A 206 10.48 16.30 -10.53
C ASP A 206 11.69 16.91 -9.81
N LYS A 207 11.44 17.88 -8.93
CA LYS A 207 12.48 18.49 -8.09
C LYS A 207 13.05 17.50 -7.06
N MET A 208 12.23 16.65 -6.46
CA MET A 208 12.71 15.60 -5.54
C MET A 208 13.57 14.58 -6.26
N VAL A 209 13.13 14.10 -7.42
CA VAL A 209 13.88 13.15 -8.26
C VAL A 209 15.22 13.79 -8.69
N ALA A 210 15.21 15.03 -9.18
CA ALA A 210 16.43 15.76 -9.58
C ALA A 210 17.41 15.98 -8.43
N GLY A 211 16.96 15.97 -7.19
CA GLY A 211 17.79 16.10 -5.98
C GLY A 211 18.30 14.77 -5.42
N SER A 212 17.93 13.64 -6.01
CA SER A 212 18.26 12.30 -5.58
C SER A 212 19.27 11.59 -6.49
N LYS A 213 19.72 10.41 -6.11
CA LYS A 213 20.55 9.54 -6.96
C LYS A 213 19.86 9.10 -8.27
N PHE A 214 18.56 9.28 -8.37
CA PHE A 214 17.75 8.88 -9.52
C PHE A 214 17.63 9.96 -10.59
N ALA A 215 18.31 11.12 -10.42
CA ALA A 215 18.21 12.29 -11.31
C ALA A 215 18.43 11.98 -12.80
N ASP A 216 19.32 11.03 -13.08
CA ASP A 216 19.69 10.63 -14.45
C ASP A 216 19.00 9.32 -14.91
N TRP A 217 17.95 8.88 -14.21
CA TRP A 217 17.21 7.66 -14.55
C TRP A 217 15.91 8.00 -15.29
N ASP A 218 15.91 7.85 -16.61
CA ASP A 218 14.81 8.29 -17.49
C ASP A 218 13.42 7.71 -17.14
N GLY A 219 13.38 6.49 -16.58
CA GLY A 219 12.13 5.81 -16.25
C GLY A 219 11.67 5.99 -14.81
N PHE A 220 12.49 6.54 -13.92
CA PHE A 220 12.21 6.56 -12.50
C PHE A 220 11.01 7.45 -12.13
N GLY A 221 9.98 6.82 -11.52
CA GLY A 221 8.79 7.52 -11.05
C GLY A 221 7.91 8.14 -12.14
N THR A 222 8.08 7.74 -13.42
CA THR A 222 7.32 8.29 -14.55
C THR A 222 6.04 7.52 -14.84
N TYR A 223 5.93 6.27 -14.39
CA TYR A 223 4.80 5.39 -14.67
C TYR A 223 3.73 5.54 -13.59
N LYS A 224 2.56 6.14 -13.97
CA LYS A 224 1.42 6.28 -13.05
C LYS A 224 0.76 4.95 -12.74
N THR A 225 0.68 4.08 -13.74
CA THR A 225 0.15 2.72 -13.63
C THR A 225 1.32 1.75 -13.70
N GLY A 226 1.40 0.87 -12.73
CA GLY A 226 2.48 -0.12 -12.69
C GLY A 226 2.27 -1.13 -11.57
N LYS A 227 3.20 -2.08 -11.50
CA LYS A 227 3.15 -3.19 -10.55
C LYS A 227 3.63 -2.76 -9.16
N ILE A 228 3.16 -3.49 -8.14
CA ILE A 228 3.75 -3.47 -6.80
C ILE A 228 4.91 -4.46 -6.78
N GLY A 229 6.04 -4.07 -6.21
CA GLY A 229 7.22 -4.93 -6.12
C GLY A 229 7.71 -5.12 -4.69
N LEU A 230 8.38 -6.25 -4.45
CA LEU A 230 9.09 -6.54 -3.20
C LEU A 230 10.55 -6.84 -3.55
N GLN A 231 11.45 -6.13 -2.85
CA GLN A 231 12.87 -6.17 -3.17
C GLN A 231 13.58 -7.39 -2.58
N ASP A 232 14.42 -7.98 -3.39
CA ASP A 232 15.52 -8.84 -3.02
C ASP A 232 16.80 -8.00 -2.96
N HIS A 233 17.25 -7.65 -1.74
CA HIS A 233 18.51 -6.93 -1.54
C HIS A 233 19.66 -7.84 -1.08
N GLY A 234 19.41 -9.17 -1.03
CA GLY A 234 20.40 -10.15 -0.58
C GLY A 234 20.32 -10.50 0.90
N ASP A 235 19.36 -9.96 1.61
CA ASP A 235 19.13 -10.21 3.02
C ASP A 235 17.83 -10.96 3.27
N ARG A 236 17.75 -11.68 4.39
CA ARG A 236 16.51 -12.38 4.74
C ARG A 236 15.44 -11.38 5.15
N VAL A 237 14.30 -11.44 4.44
CA VAL A 237 13.09 -10.66 4.73
C VAL A 237 11.85 -11.55 4.65
N ALA A 238 10.83 -11.20 5.40
CA ALA A 238 9.52 -11.84 5.36
C ALA A 238 8.41 -10.81 5.19
N PHE A 239 7.39 -11.17 4.38
CA PHE A 239 6.18 -10.37 4.17
C PHE A 239 4.92 -11.20 4.42
N ARG A 240 3.84 -10.56 4.89
CA ARG A 240 2.54 -11.18 5.09
C ARG A 240 1.40 -10.16 5.03
N ASN A 241 0.17 -10.67 5.01
CA ASN A 241 -1.06 -9.85 5.08
C ASN A 241 -1.09 -8.73 4.03
N ILE A 242 -0.70 -9.06 2.77
CA ILE A 242 -0.59 -8.07 1.70
C ILE A 242 -1.96 -7.87 1.08
N LYS A 243 -2.46 -6.64 1.15
CA LYS A 243 -3.75 -6.24 0.61
C LYS A 243 -3.65 -4.89 -0.07
N ILE A 244 -4.44 -4.70 -1.12
CA ILE A 244 -4.57 -3.43 -1.83
C ILE A 244 -6.03 -3.05 -1.97
N LYS A 245 -6.30 -1.77 -1.96
CA LYS A 245 -7.59 -1.17 -2.28
C LYS A 245 -7.38 -0.14 -3.37
N GLU A 246 -8.08 -0.26 -4.48
CA GLU A 246 -8.09 0.76 -5.52
C GLU A 246 -8.92 1.97 -5.06
N LEU A 247 -8.47 3.19 -5.41
CA LEU A 247 -9.06 4.47 -4.99
C LEU A 247 -9.78 5.17 -6.14
#